data_784cf3d9de83827ee88479cfd52f51a5
#
_entry.id   784cf3d9de83827ee88479cfd52f51a5
#
_cell.length_a   1.000
_cell.length_b   1.000
_cell.length_c   1.000
_cell.angle_alpha   90.00
_cell.angle_beta   90.00
_cell.angle_gamma   90.00
#
_symmetry.space_group_name_H-M   'P 1'
#
loop_
_entity.id
_entity.type
_entity.pdbx_description
1 polymer ?
#
loop_
_entity_poly.entity_id
_entity_poly.type
_entity_poly.pdbx_seq_one_letter_code
_entity_poly.pdbx_strand_id
1 'polypeptide(L)'
;MKKIVLSIAGVMAAAAFAPEASALPAFARQTGMACTACHAQHFPVLNGFGRSFKAAGYTMMGAQEKVEGDHLSIPNALNAAILAKVLYQKDNSASAKVLGTDPNLPADGQLQFGDEFSLFFGGRVAENIGFLFEGNTVNAGGQLLAGFKFPIGFDVGGAKLSVTPFTTDALGVQYGYELSSGGVMRANRWAEHRRETSAIQYNADRGIDAGMATGIALSAQNDMGFINITKWAPSFGMGANVAALNSFDMKSTYIRVAATPTVGDWAMVLGAGSMSGTSGTGPLVAAVVDTKQTFFDFQAQGEVAGKEMGVYLQHASAPATINGNSYNGALLAVAPVGAIAASDRKATTIGVDYTVIPHTLSIGAAYRNAKTGGAVTAANVLAGRGTQDNAITVTAVYDMVQNVALHINHSQYSGNSRNFVGAQKSLTTLMLEAAW
;
A
#
# COMPACT_ATOMS: atom_id res chain seq x y z
N MET A 1 -29.58 -14.30 23.70
CA MET A 1 -28.88 -13.07 24.08
C MET A 1 -27.91 -13.26 25.26
N LYS A 2 -28.29 -13.79 26.43
CA LYS A 2 -27.36 -13.99 27.57
C LYS A 2 -26.13 -14.82 27.26
N LYS A 3 -26.24 -15.86 26.43
CA LYS A 3 -25.06 -16.71 26.03
C LYS A 3 -24.09 -15.97 25.13
N ILE A 4 -24.58 -15.11 24.24
CA ILE A 4 -23.73 -14.28 23.34
C ILE A 4 -23.00 -13.22 24.16
N VAL A 5 -23.69 -12.58 25.12
CA VAL A 5 -23.06 -11.58 26.00
C VAL A 5 -22.00 -12.22 26.90
N LEU A 6 -22.24 -13.43 27.43
CA LEU A 6 -21.23 -14.15 28.22
C LEU A 6 -20.03 -14.59 27.36
N SER A 7 -20.26 -15.00 26.10
CA SER A 7 -19.16 -15.33 25.18
C SER A 7 -18.32 -14.11 24.82
N ILE A 8 -18.96 -12.97 24.56
CA ILE A 8 -18.25 -11.70 24.31
C ILE A 8 -17.50 -11.23 25.56
N ALA A 9 -18.11 -11.31 26.74
CA ALA A 9 -17.45 -10.96 28.00
C ALA A 9 -16.27 -11.91 28.32
N GLY A 10 -16.40 -13.19 28.01
CA GLY A 10 -15.31 -14.18 28.15
C GLY A 10 -14.13 -13.91 27.20
N VAL A 11 -14.42 -13.55 25.94
CA VAL A 11 -13.41 -13.16 24.97
C VAL A 11 -12.72 -11.85 25.35
N MET A 12 -13.48 -10.86 25.86
CA MET A 12 -12.92 -9.60 26.35
C MET A 12 -12.06 -9.78 27.61
N ALA A 13 -12.45 -10.68 28.51
CA ALA A 13 -11.63 -11.00 29.69
C ALA A 13 -10.34 -11.77 29.33
N ALA A 14 -10.38 -12.64 28.33
CA ALA A 14 -9.18 -13.30 27.81
C ALA A 14 -8.23 -12.33 27.08
N ALA A 15 -8.77 -11.33 26.39
CA ALA A 15 -7.98 -10.29 25.71
C ALA A 15 -7.20 -9.37 26.68
N ALA A 16 -7.68 -9.22 27.93
CA ALA A 16 -7.00 -8.42 28.95
C ALA A 16 -5.67 -9.02 29.45
N PHE A 17 -5.36 -10.27 29.06
CA PHE A 17 -4.13 -10.97 29.41
C PHE A 17 -3.29 -11.36 28.18
N ALA A 18 -3.62 -10.82 26.98
CA ALA A 18 -2.86 -11.12 25.77
C ALA A 18 -1.51 -10.37 25.79
N PRO A 19 -0.40 -11.04 25.51
CA PRO A 19 0.88 -10.35 25.31
C PRO A 19 0.84 -9.49 24.04
N GLU A 20 1.69 -8.48 24.00
CA GLU A 20 1.74 -7.43 22.94
C GLU A 20 1.74 -8.00 21.52
N ALA A 21 0.95 -7.36 20.64
CA ALA A 21 0.79 -7.73 19.24
C ALA A 21 2.05 -7.54 18.41
N SER A 22 2.30 -8.39 17.41
CA SER A 22 3.53 -8.35 16.60
C SER A 22 3.31 -8.03 15.12
N ALA A 23 4.28 -7.34 14.52
CA ALA A 23 4.39 -7.01 13.10
C ALA A 23 5.14 -8.11 12.33
N LEU A 24 5.51 -7.86 11.06
CA LEU A 24 6.37 -8.80 10.32
C LEU A 24 7.58 -9.19 11.16
N PRO A 25 7.65 -10.42 11.64
CA PRO A 25 8.62 -10.81 12.69
C PRO A 25 10.09 -10.78 12.26
N ALA A 26 10.36 -10.68 10.95
CA ALA A 26 11.71 -10.60 10.40
C ALA A 26 12.55 -9.48 11.06
N PHE A 27 11.98 -8.28 11.14
CA PHE A 27 12.69 -7.13 11.74
C PHE A 27 12.66 -7.17 13.27
N ALA A 28 11.61 -7.73 13.88
CA ALA A 28 11.59 -7.95 15.31
C ALA A 28 12.69 -8.94 15.73
N ARG A 29 12.95 -10.00 14.95
CA ARG A 29 14.07 -10.92 15.18
C ARG A 29 15.41 -10.23 15.07
N GLN A 30 15.59 -9.36 14.07
CA GLN A 30 16.86 -8.62 13.89
C GLN A 30 17.13 -7.65 15.02
N THR A 31 16.12 -6.89 15.45
CA THR A 31 16.30 -5.79 16.40
C THR A 31 16.09 -6.19 17.86
N GLY A 32 15.38 -7.28 18.11
CA GLY A 32 14.92 -7.68 19.45
C GLY A 32 13.82 -6.77 19.99
N MET A 33 13.18 -5.95 19.13
CA MET A 33 12.17 -4.97 19.53
C MET A 33 10.76 -5.51 19.24
N ALA A 34 9.81 -5.16 20.10
CA ALA A 34 8.40 -5.39 19.86
C ALA A 34 7.90 -4.55 18.68
N CYS A 35 6.80 -4.95 18.07
CA CYS A 35 6.27 -4.30 16.88
C CYS A 35 5.82 -2.86 17.11
N THR A 36 5.33 -2.56 18.31
CA THR A 36 4.94 -1.22 18.74
C THR A 36 6.11 -0.23 18.78
N ALA A 37 7.35 -0.71 18.81
CA ALA A 37 8.51 0.18 18.66
C ALA A 37 8.56 0.85 17.27
N CYS A 38 8.08 0.17 16.23
CA CYS A 38 8.15 0.65 14.85
C CYS A 38 6.78 0.99 14.26
N HIS A 39 5.70 0.45 14.81
CA HIS A 39 4.36 0.61 14.28
C HIS A 39 3.46 1.37 15.25
N ALA A 40 2.66 2.29 14.71
CA ALA A 40 1.60 2.95 15.41
C ALA A 40 0.31 2.13 15.23
N GLN A 41 -0.45 1.97 16.31
CA GLN A 41 -1.75 1.31 16.34
C GLN A 41 -1.72 -0.15 15.87
N HIS A 42 -1.47 -0.40 14.60
CA HIS A 42 -1.43 -1.71 13.98
C HIS A 42 -0.46 -1.75 12.80
N PHE A 43 0.10 -2.93 12.51
CA PHE A 43 0.85 -3.19 11.27
C PHE A 43 -0.03 -2.85 10.03
N PRO A 44 0.51 -2.21 8.99
CA PRO A 44 1.90 -1.79 8.76
C PRO A 44 2.17 -0.30 9.03
N VAL A 45 1.33 0.38 9.78
CA VAL A 45 1.45 1.82 10.01
C VAL A 45 2.75 2.11 10.75
N LEU A 46 3.68 2.82 10.11
CA LEU A 46 4.96 3.15 10.72
C LEU A 46 4.85 4.42 11.58
N ASN A 47 5.35 4.37 12.80
CA ASN A 47 5.62 5.54 13.62
C ASN A 47 6.95 6.22 13.20
N GLY A 48 7.37 7.27 13.91
CA GLY A 48 8.60 8.00 13.60
C GLY A 48 9.85 7.12 13.60
N PHE A 49 9.97 6.23 14.59
CA PHE A 49 11.10 5.32 14.70
C PHE A 49 11.10 4.27 13.58
N GLY A 50 9.95 3.67 13.27
CA GLY A 50 9.82 2.72 12.17
C GLY A 50 10.17 3.34 10.82
N ARG A 51 9.82 4.62 10.60
CA ARG A 51 10.26 5.36 9.41
C ARG A 51 11.78 5.53 9.37
N SER A 52 12.41 5.86 10.49
CA SER A 52 13.86 6.00 10.58
C SER A 52 14.59 4.68 10.34
N PHE A 53 14.09 3.57 10.88
CA PHE A 53 14.61 2.22 10.60
C PHE A 53 14.55 1.85 9.11
N LYS A 54 13.40 2.10 8.48
CA LYS A 54 13.22 1.87 7.04
C LYS A 54 14.13 2.77 6.20
N ALA A 55 14.27 4.02 6.57
CA ALA A 55 15.13 4.99 5.91
C ALA A 55 16.62 4.64 6.03
N ALA A 56 17.02 4.00 7.13
CA ALA A 56 18.37 3.46 7.30
C ALA A 56 18.63 2.16 6.52
N GLY A 57 17.70 1.75 5.64
CA GLY A 57 17.85 0.57 4.80
C GLY A 57 17.76 -0.75 5.58
N TYR A 58 17.06 -0.78 6.71
CA TYR A 58 16.88 -1.98 7.55
C TYR A 58 18.18 -2.51 8.19
N THR A 59 19.22 -1.66 8.33
CA THR A 59 20.56 -2.10 8.75
C THR A 59 20.77 -2.11 10.25
N MET A 60 19.89 -1.47 11.05
CA MET A 60 20.00 -1.46 12.49
C MET A 60 19.88 -2.86 13.09
N MET A 61 20.85 -3.24 13.88
CA MET A 61 20.89 -4.51 14.62
C MET A 61 20.59 -4.27 16.10
N GLY A 62 19.92 -5.22 16.71
CA GLY A 62 19.72 -5.31 18.17
C GLY A 62 20.43 -6.51 18.76
N ALA A 63 19.69 -7.31 19.53
CA ALA A 63 20.23 -8.46 20.27
C ALA A 63 20.49 -9.70 19.42
N GLN A 64 20.22 -9.68 18.12
CA GLN A 64 20.42 -10.85 17.26
C GLN A 64 21.90 -11.21 17.14
N GLU A 65 22.24 -12.44 17.49
CA GLU A 65 23.58 -12.96 17.32
C GLU A 65 23.96 -13.10 15.85
N LYS A 66 25.26 -13.04 15.58
CA LYS A 66 25.82 -13.15 14.25
C LYS A 66 26.87 -14.25 14.17
N VAL A 67 27.03 -14.80 12.98
CA VAL A 67 28.19 -15.60 12.59
C VAL A 67 29.18 -14.65 11.94
N GLU A 68 30.32 -14.48 12.56
CA GLU A 68 31.37 -13.55 12.12
C GLU A 68 32.61 -14.32 11.64
N GLY A 69 33.24 -13.80 10.61
CA GLY A 69 34.49 -14.33 10.02
C GLY A 69 35.07 -13.36 9.02
N ASP A 70 36.19 -13.71 8.40
CA ASP A 70 36.79 -12.92 7.34
C ASP A 70 35.80 -12.75 6.21
N HIS A 71 35.40 -11.50 5.92
CA HIS A 71 34.40 -11.14 4.92
C HIS A 71 33.01 -11.78 5.12
N LEU A 72 32.70 -12.26 6.33
CA LEU A 72 31.41 -12.83 6.69
C LEU A 72 30.85 -12.15 7.96
N SER A 73 29.62 -11.62 7.87
CA SER A 73 28.85 -11.12 9.00
C SER A 73 27.39 -11.31 8.70
N ILE A 74 26.82 -12.42 9.13
CA ILE A 74 25.41 -12.78 8.86
C ILE A 74 24.69 -13.09 10.15
N PRO A 75 23.36 -12.89 10.24
CA PRO A 75 22.56 -13.36 11.35
C PRO A 75 22.68 -14.88 11.52
N ASN A 76 22.73 -15.36 12.77
CA ASN A 76 22.74 -16.79 13.08
C ASN A 76 21.40 -17.48 12.77
N ALA A 77 20.31 -16.70 12.62
CA ALA A 77 19.00 -17.15 12.23
C ALA A 77 18.45 -16.29 11.08
N LEU A 78 17.74 -16.91 10.16
CA LEU A 78 17.13 -16.23 9.04
C LEU A 78 16.02 -15.29 9.51
N ASN A 79 16.13 -14.02 9.13
CA ASN A 79 15.10 -13.01 9.37
C ASN A 79 13.94 -13.17 8.36
N ALA A 80 13.08 -14.13 8.65
CA ALA A 80 11.94 -14.50 7.85
C ALA A 80 10.63 -14.14 8.55
N ALA A 81 9.58 -13.96 7.77
CA ALA A 81 8.22 -13.81 8.28
C ALA A 81 7.22 -14.40 7.27
N ILE A 82 6.11 -14.85 7.77
CA ILE A 82 4.94 -15.24 6.97
C ILE A 82 3.81 -14.26 7.27
N LEU A 83 3.13 -13.80 6.23
CA LEU A 83 1.88 -13.05 6.33
C LEU A 83 0.78 -13.84 5.63
N ALA A 84 -0.28 -14.16 6.36
CA ALA A 84 -1.43 -14.88 5.84
C ALA A 84 -2.70 -14.06 6.02
N LYS A 85 -3.53 -14.01 4.98
CA LYS A 85 -4.82 -13.31 4.99
C LYS A 85 -5.93 -14.19 4.47
N VAL A 86 -7.03 -14.23 5.23
CA VAL A 86 -8.29 -14.83 4.81
C VAL A 86 -9.34 -13.74 4.89
N LEU A 87 -10.07 -13.49 3.81
CA LEU A 87 -11.09 -12.46 3.84
C LEU A 87 -12.44 -12.94 3.29
N TYR A 88 -13.49 -12.33 3.83
CA TYR A 88 -14.83 -12.43 3.33
C TYR A 88 -15.26 -11.05 2.84
N GLN A 89 -15.72 -10.98 1.60
CA GLN A 89 -16.22 -9.76 1.01
C GLN A 89 -17.68 -9.92 0.57
N LYS A 90 -18.45 -8.86 0.75
CA LYS A 90 -19.81 -8.75 0.25
C LYS A 90 -20.07 -7.34 -0.22
N ASP A 91 -20.64 -7.21 -1.41
CA ASP A 91 -21.12 -5.95 -1.96
C ASP A 91 -22.62 -5.99 -2.29
N ASN A 92 -23.14 -4.90 -2.81
CA ASN A 92 -24.52 -4.78 -3.25
C ASN A 92 -24.67 -4.61 -4.77
N SER A 93 -23.66 -5.04 -5.54
CA SER A 93 -23.76 -5.07 -7.02
C SER A 93 -24.77 -6.11 -7.49
N ALA A 94 -25.14 -6.04 -8.75
CA ALA A 94 -25.89 -7.15 -9.36
C ALA A 94 -25.00 -8.40 -9.38
N SER A 95 -25.59 -9.55 -9.03
CA SER A 95 -24.86 -10.81 -9.02
C SER A 95 -24.14 -11.05 -10.35
N ALA A 96 -22.89 -11.43 -10.30
CA ALA A 96 -22.09 -11.80 -11.49
C ALA A 96 -22.74 -12.91 -12.31
N LYS A 97 -23.57 -13.76 -11.69
CA LYS A 97 -24.36 -14.78 -12.38
C LYS A 97 -25.38 -14.19 -13.36
N VAL A 98 -25.86 -12.97 -13.09
CA VAL A 98 -26.84 -12.29 -13.94
C VAL A 98 -26.15 -11.56 -15.11
N LEU A 99 -24.94 -11.07 -14.91
CA LEU A 99 -24.23 -10.25 -15.88
C LEU A 99 -23.18 -11.00 -16.69
N GLY A 100 -22.76 -12.18 -16.26
CA GLY A 100 -21.78 -13.03 -16.97
C GLY A 100 -20.39 -12.42 -17.14
N THR A 101 -20.05 -11.38 -16.39
CA THR A 101 -18.96 -10.49 -16.76
C THR A 101 -17.75 -10.45 -15.83
N ASP A 102 -17.88 -10.76 -14.56
CA ASP A 102 -16.71 -10.76 -13.66
C ASP A 102 -16.93 -11.72 -12.48
N PRO A 103 -16.16 -12.82 -12.44
CA PRO A 103 -16.21 -13.76 -11.30
C PRO A 103 -15.69 -13.18 -9.99
N ASN A 104 -15.10 -11.98 -10.01
CA ASN A 104 -14.47 -11.35 -8.85
C ASN A 104 -15.38 -10.34 -8.12
N LEU A 105 -16.64 -10.16 -8.55
CA LEU A 105 -17.58 -9.31 -7.84
C LEU A 105 -18.21 -10.06 -6.67
N PRO A 106 -18.05 -9.60 -5.43
CA PRO A 106 -18.52 -10.30 -4.23
C PRO A 106 -20.02 -10.06 -3.91
N ALA A 107 -20.88 -9.93 -4.93
CA ALA A 107 -22.30 -9.60 -4.75
C ALA A 107 -23.05 -10.61 -3.87
N ASP A 108 -22.74 -11.89 -4.00
CA ASP A 108 -23.38 -12.98 -3.25
C ASP A 108 -22.63 -13.33 -1.95
N GLY A 109 -21.56 -12.62 -1.65
CA GLY A 109 -20.60 -12.94 -0.60
C GLY A 109 -19.53 -13.92 -1.08
N GLN A 110 -18.26 -13.55 -0.94
CA GLN A 110 -17.13 -14.33 -1.38
C GLN A 110 -16.14 -14.52 -0.25
N LEU A 111 -15.88 -15.78 0.11
CA LEU A 111 -14.75 -16.14 0.95
C LEU A 111 -13.51 -16.30 0.07
N GLN A 112 -12.46 -15.57 0.39
CA GLN A 112 -11.17 -15.64 -0.27
C GLN A 112 -10.16 -16.23 0.71
N PHE A 113 -9.84 -17.51 0.53
CA PHE A 113 -8.85 -18.19 1.31
C PHE A 113 -7.49 -18.05 0.64
N GLY A 114 -6.53 -17.48 1.39
CA GLY A 114 -5.24 -17.16 0.82
C GLY A 114 -5.30 -15.94 -0.13
N ASP A 115 -6.05 -14.88 0.22
CA ASP A 115 -5.98 -13.60 -0.48
C ASP A 115 -4.53 -13.11 -0.58
N GLU A 116 -3.79 -13.33 0.49
CA GLU A 116 -2.35 -13.17 0.53
C GLU A 116 -1.75 -14.27 1.42
N PHE A 117 -0.72 -14.92 0.91
CA PHE A 117 0.14 -15.80 1.68
C PHE A 117 1.57 -15.51 1.24
N SER A 118 2.18 -14.57 1.95
CA SER A 118 3.48 -14.01 1.57
C SER A 118 4.58 -14.45 2.52
N LEU A 119 5.76 -14.70 1.93
CA LEU A 119 7.01 -14.92 2.63
C LEU A 119 7.84 -13.65 2.56
N PHE A 120 8.31 -13.17 3.69
CA PHE A 120 9.21 -12.03 3.76
C PHE A 120 10.56 -12.46 4.30
N PHE A 121 11.61 -11.98 3.65
CA PHE A 121 12.97 -12.04 4.15
C PHE A 121 13.53 -10.64 4.13
N GLY A 122 14.14 -10.19 5.20
CA GLY A 122 14.67 -8.83 5.23
C GLY A 122 15.68 -8.63 6.33
N GLY A 123 16.48 -7.58 6.17
CA GLY A 123 17.43 -7.18 7.17
C GLY A 123 18.75 -6.70 6.62
N ARG A 124 19.75 -6.71 7.50
CA ARG A 124 21.10 -6.28 7.22
C ARG A 124 21.87 -7.35 6.45
N VAL A 125 22.48 -6.95 5.36
CA VAL A 125 23.48 -7.73 4.60
C VAL A 125 24.89 -7.33 5.01
N ALA A 126 25.12 -6.01 5.16
CA ALA A 126 26.36 -5.43 5.60
C ALA A 126 26.06 -4.16 6.43
N GLU A 127 27.09 -3.48 6.94
CA GLU A 127 26.92 -2.32 7.82
C GLU A 127 25.99 -1.25 7.25
N ASN A 128 26.08 -1.01 5.95
CA ASN A 128 25.34 0.00 5.21
C ASN A 128 24.45 -0.58 4.10
N ILE A 129 24.25 -1.88 4.07
CA ILE A 129 23.49 -2.58 3.04
C ILE A 129 22.42 -3.44 3.70
N GLY A 130 21.18 -3.22 3.30
CA GLY A 130 20.06 -4.06 3.69
C GLY A 130 19.33 -4.64 2.50
N PHE A 131 18.31 -5.43 2.78
CA PHE A 131 17.43 -5.97 1.75
C PHE A 131 16.01 -6.17 2.31
N LEU A 132 15.07 -6.26 1.41
CA LEU A 132 13.73 -6.77 1.66
C LEU A 132 13.28 -7.56 0.44
N PHE A 133 12.92 -8.81 0.68
CA PHE A 133 12.31 -9.71 -0.29
C PHE A 133 10.88 -10.02 0.15
N GLU A 134 9.97 -9.98 -0.78
CA GLU A 134 8.59 -10.41 -0.63
C GLU A 134 8.29 -11.48 -1.69
N GLY A 135 7.85 -12.64 -1.22
CA GLY A 135 7.39 -13.74 -2.06
C GLY A 135 5.92 -14.01 -1.83
N ASN A 136 5.11 -14.02 -2.87
CA ASN A 136 3.69 -14.34 -2.78
C ASN A 136 3.45 -15.76 -3.32
N THR A 137 3.00 -16.66 -2.44
CA THR A 137 2.81 -18.08 -2.77
C THR A 137 1.48 -18.40 -3.43
N VAL A 138 0.52 -17.48 -3.39
CA VAL A 138 -0.83 -17.64 -3.97
C VAL A 138 -1.01 -16.91 -5.30
N ASN A 139 0.07 -16.48 -5.91
CA ASN A 139 0.02 -15.82 -7.21
C ASN A 139 -0.34 -16.82 -8.32
N ALA A 140 -1.44 -16.56 -9.04
CA ALA A 140 -1.93 -17.40 -10.14
C ALA A 140 -0.92 -17.58 -11.29
N GLY A 141 0.08 -16.71 -11.39
CA GLY A 141 1.16 -16.79 -12.39
C GLY A 141 2.32 -17.71 -12.02
N GLY A 142 2.30 -18.34 -10.85
CA GLY A 142 3.37 -19.24 -10.39
C GLY A 142 4.70 -18.55 -10.07
N GLN A 143 4.73 -17.23 -10.03
CA GLN A 143 5.93 -16.46 -9.67
C GLN A 143 5.94 -16.25 -8.16
N LEU A 144 7.00 -16.74 -7.51
CA LEU A 144 7.16 -16.56 -6.06
C LEU A 144 7.53 -15.11 -5.72
N LEU A 145 8.42 -14.48 -6.46
CA LEU A 145 8.86 -13.11 -6.17
C LEU A 145 7.73 -12.11 -6.46
N ALA A 146 7.34 -11.34 -5.47
CA ALA A 146 6.41 -10.21 -5.58
C ALA A 146 7.15 -8.87 -5.45
N GLY A 147 8.21 -8.82 -4.67
CA GLY A 147 9.01 -7.62 -4.52
C GLY A 147 10.41 -7.90 -3.98
N PHE A 148 11.36 -7.11 -4.44
CA PHE A 148 12.73 -7.12 -3.94
C PHE A 148 13.33 -5.74 -3.98
N LYS A 149 14.05 -5.36 -2.92
CA LYS A 149 14.86 -4.14 -2.91
C LYS A 149 16.14 -4.33 -2.11
N PHE A 150 17.15 -3.58 -2.52
CA PHE A 150 18.50 -3.67 -1.98
C PHE A 150 19.05 -2.27 -1.68
N PRO A 151 18.68 -1.65 -0.55
CA PRO A 151 19.17 -0.33 -0.19
C PRO A 151 20.65 -0.38 0.20
N ILE A 152 21.45 0.47 -0.44
CA ILE A 152 22.87 0.70 -0.18
C ILE A 152 22.98 2.13 0.34
N GLY A 153 23.36 2.29 1.61
CA GLY A 153 23.41 3.57 2.30
C GLY A 153 24.82 4.14 2.38
N PHE A 154 24.92 5.47 2.47
CA PHE A 154 26.15 6.22 2.65
C PHE A 154 25.88 7.41 3.57
N ASP A 155 26.70 7.60 4.59
CA ASP A 155 26.62 8.77 5.47
C ASP A 155 27.55 9.87 4.93
N VAL A 156 26.99 11.03 4.60
CA VAL A 156 27.73 12.15 4.01
C VAL A 156 27.29 13.47 4.64
N GLY A 157 28.15 14.08 5.43
CA GLY A 157 27.95 15.44 5.94
C GLY A 157 26.66 15.64 6.74
N GLY A 158 26.24 14.66 7.54
CA GLY A 158 25.01 14.70 8.32
C GLY A 158 23.74 14.33 7.53
N ALA A 159 23.89 13.96 6.27
CA ALA A 159 22.83 13.38 5.47
C ALA A 159 23.10 11.91 5.19
N LYS A 160 22.04 11.12 5.11
CA LYS A 160 22.07 9.73 4.67
C LYS A 160 21.65 9.66 3.22
N LEU A 161 22.55 9.22 2.34
CA LEU A 161 22.29 8.97 0.93
C LEU A 161 21.98 7.49 0.75
N SER A 162 21.12 7.12 -0.19
CA SER A 162 20.97 5.72 -0.58
C SER A 162 20.77 5.53 -2.08
N VAL A 163 21.24 4.39 -2.57
CA VAL A 163 20.96 3.85 -3.90
C VAL A 163 20.23 2.54 -3.69
N THR A 164 19.01 2.43 -4.22
CA THR A 164 18.16 1.27 -4.00
C THR A 164 17.67 0.71 -5.33
N PRO A 165 18.34 -0.31 -5.90
CA PRO A 165 17.76 -1.13 -6.94
C PRO A 165 16.53 -1.87 -6.39
N PHE A 166 15.44 -1.94 -7.16
CA PHE A 166 14.22 -2.61 -6.75
C PHE A 166 13.38 -3.12 -7.91
N THR A 167 12.53 -4.07 -7.60
CA THR A 167 11.43 -4.52 -8.46
C THR A 167 10.23 -4.90 -7.60
N THR A 168 9.02 -4.66 -8.09
CA THR A 168 7.77 -5.06 -7.44
C THR A 168 6.67 -5.30 -8.46
N ASP A 169 5.81 -6.27 -8.19
CA ASP A 169 4.66 -6.59 -9.03
C ASP A 169 3.46 -5.66 -8.80
N ALA A 170 3.32 -5.09 -7.61
CA ALA A 170 2.12 -4.36 -7.22
C ALA A 170 2.33 -3.12 -6.34
N LEU A 171 3.53 -2.92 -5.78
CA LEU A 171 3.74 -1.92 -4.72
C LEU A 171 4.15 -0.53 -5.23
N GLY A 172 4.30 -0.38 -6.56
CA GLY A 172 4.58 0.90 -7.20
C GLY A 172 6.02 1.38 -7.08
N VAL A 173 6.30 2.51 -7.72
CA VAL A 173 7.65 3.08 -7.77
C VAL A 173 8.19 3.51 -6.40
N GLN A 174 7.31 3.84 -5.45
CA GLN A 174 7.68 4.16 -4.07
C GLN A 174 8.27 2.97 -3.31
N TYR A 175 8.08 1.75 -3.77
CA TYR A 175 8.68 0.58 -3.14
C TYR A 175 10.20 0.71 -2.98
N GLY A 176 10.86 1.39 -3.92
CA GLY A 176 12.30 1.65 -3.84
C GLY A 176 12.70 2.45 -2.60
N TYR A 177 11.99 3.52 -2.31
CA TYR A 177 12.23 4.36 -1.14
C TYR A 177 10.96 5.14 -0.78
N GLU A 178 10.36 4.85 0.38
CA GLU A 178 9.19 5.55 0.87
C GLU A 178 9.05 5.42 2.38
N LEU A 179 8.72 6.52 3.02
CA LEU A 179 8.51 6.61 4.47
C LEU A 179 7.04 6.81 4.86
N SER A 180 6.16 6.98 3.90
CA SER A 180 4.72 7.05 4.16
C SER A 180 4.19 5.69 4.61
N SER A 181 3.19 5.71 5.45
CA SER A 181 2.45 4.54 5.88
C SER A 181 0.96 4.77 5.75
N GLY A 182 0.21 3.71 5.54
CA GLY A 182 -1.24 3.76 5.63
C GLY A 182 -1.71 3.73 7.09
N GLY A 183 -2.94 4.12 7.35
CA GLY A 183 -3.60 3.99 8.64
C GLY A 183 -4.19 2.59 8.86
N VAL A 184 -4.97 2.43 9.93
CA VAL A 184 -5.72 1.19 10.20
C VAL A 184 -6.70 0.84 9.10
N MET A 185 -7.14 1.82 8.33
CA MET A 185 -7.91 1.59 7.11
C MET A 185 -7.00 1.01 6.06
N ARG A 186 -7.25 -0.20 5.65
CA ARG A 186 -6.45 -0.91 4.64
C ARG A 186 -6.30 -0.15 3.33
N ALA A 187 -7.26 0.68 3.05
CA ALA A 187 -7.30 1.58 1.92
C ALA A 187 -6.29 2.71 1.96
N ASN A 188 -5.76 3.01 3.10
CA ASN A 188 -4.76 4.05 3.32
C ASN A 188 -3.33 3.52 3.16
N ARG A 189 -3.17 2.28 2.81
CA ARG A 189 -1.86 1.66 2.64
C ARG A 189 -1.31 1.96 1.27
N TRP A 190 -0.26 2.71 1.23
CA TRP A 190 0.42 3.15 0.03
C TRP A 190 1.10 2.03 -0.74
N ALA A 191 1.63 1.07 -0.04
CA ALA A 191 2.49 0.04 -0.55
C ALA A 191 1.85 -1.34 -0.39
N GLU A 192 0.53 -1.44 -0.50
CA GLU A 192 -0.14 -2.72 -0.43
C GLU A 192 -1.38 -2.75 -1.31
N HIS A 193 -1.40 -3.71 -2.22
CA HIS A 193 -2.55 -3.92 -3.10
C HIS A 193 -3.74 -4.49 -2.32
N ARG A 194 -4.92 -4.10 -2.74
CA ARG A 194 -6.19 -4.55 -2.19
C ARG A 194 -7.17 -4.78 -3.32
N ARG A 195 -8.09 -5.68 -3.10
CA ARG A 195 -9.18 -5.95 -4.06
C ARG A 195 -10.36 -5.02 -3.88
N GLU A 196 -10.49 -4.41 -2.72
CA GLU A 196 -11.52 -3.41 -2.47
C GLU A 196 -11.09 -2.01 -2.92
N THR A 197 -11.99 -1.30 -3.54
CA THR A 197 -11.87 0.12 -3.84
C THR A 197 -12.45 0.91 -2.67
N SER A 198 -11.61 1.40 -1.80
CA SER A 198 -12.05 2.14 -0.62
C SER A 198 -11.88 3.65 -0.78
N ALA A 199 -12.18 4.41 0.28
CA ALA A 199 -12.08 5.87 0.24
C ALA A 199 -10.69 6.36 -0.12
N ILE A 200 -9.64 5.66 0.23
CA ILE A 200 -8.26 6.11 0.02
C ILE A 200 -7.59 5.39 -1.14
N GLN A 201 -7.85 4.10 -1.29
CA GLN A 201 -7.32 3.33 -2.40
C GLN A 201 -8.16 3.57 -3.66
N TYR A 202 -7.82 4.61 -4.37
CA TYR A 202 -8.43 4.98 -5.62
C TYR A 202 -7.38 5.01 -6.73
N ASN A 203 -7.70 5.31 -7.94
CA ASN A 203 -6.89 5.17 -9.12
C ASN A 203 -6.77 3.72 -9.61
N ALA A 204 -7.90 3.10 -9.88
CA ALA A 204 -7.95 1.76 -10.45
C ALA A 204 -7.31 0.72 -9.55
N ASP A 205 -7.80 0.68 -8.32
CA ASP A 205 -7.35 -0.27 -7.31
C ASP A 205 -5.89 -0.08 -6.86
N ARG A 206 -5.32 1.10 -7.14
CA ARG A 206 -3.87 1.25 -7.06
C ARG A 206 -3.47 2.55 -6.43
N GLY A 207 -3.66 2.98 -5.35
CA GLY A 207 -3.14 4.17 -4.70
C GLY A 207 -2.37 5.17 -5.59
N ILE A 208 -1.68 6.12 -5.05
CA ILE A 208 -0.89 7.12 -5.82
C ILE A 208 0.15 6.46 -6.72
N ASP A 209 0.71 5.35 -6.32
CA ASP A 209 1.95 4.76 -6.83
C ASP A 209 1.92 3.26 -6.98
N ALA A 210 0.81 2.61 -6.69
CA ALA A 210 0.70 1.16 -6.82
C ALA A 210 0.75 0.71 -8.27
N GLY A 211 1.25 -0.51 -8.47
CA GLY A 211 1.41 -1.18 -9.74
C GLY A 211 2.81 -1.73 -9.91
N MET A 212 3.05 -2.40 -11.01
CA MET A 212 4.39 -2.93 -11.32
C MET A 212 5.39 -1.80 -11.46
N ALA A 213 6.58 -1.99 -10.87
CA ALA A 213 7.68 -1.05 -11.03
C ALA A 213 9.03 -1.76 -10.89
N THR A 214 9.97 -1.43 -11.76
CA THR A 214 11.37 -1.81 -11.64
C THR A 214 12.24 -0.59 -11.86
N GLY A 215 13.21 -0.36 -10.99
CA GLY A 215 14.01 0.85 -11.10
C GLY A 215 15.17 0.94 -10.12
N ILE A 216 15.75 2.13 -10.10
CA ILE A 216 16.80 2.52 -9.16
C ILE A 216 16.36 3.82 -8.50
N ALA A 217 16.16 3.78 -7.20
CA ALA A 217 15.85 4.94 -6.38
C ALA A 217 17.15 5.54 -5.81
N LEU A 218 17.30 6.84 -5.97
CA LEU A 218 18.32 7.65 -5.33
C LEU A 218 17.65 8.51 -4.28
N SER A 219 18.08 8.41 -3.03
CA SER A 219 17.53 9.24 -1.97
C SER A 219 18.59 9.95 -1.15
N ALA A 220 18.22 11.10 -0.63
CA ALA A 220 18.98 11.83 0.37
C ALA A 220 18.03 12.25 1.49
N GLN A 221 18.42 12.02 2.75
CA GLN A 221 17.60 12.33 3.91
C GLN A 221 18.42 12.88 5.06
N ASN A 222 17.76 13.65 5.90
CA ASN A 222 18.24 14.08 7.22
C ASN A 222 17.04 14.20 8.18
N ASP A 223 17.24 14.80 9.34
CA ASP A 223 16.18 14.96 10.36
C ASP A 223 15.03 15.88 9.91
N MET A 224 15.24 16.72 8.90
CA MET A 224 14.22 17.64 8.40
C MET A 224 13.34 17.02 7.32
N GLY A 225 13.83 16.01 6.59
CA GLY A 225 13.08 15.41 5.50
C GLY A 225 13.95 14.63 4.51
N PHE A 226 13.37 14.36 3.35
CA PHE A 226 14.05 13.61 2.30
C PHE A 226 13.69 14.08 0.88
N ILE A 227 14.56 13.76 -0.03
CA ILE A 227 14.32 13.77 -1.48
C ILE A 227 14.54 12.37 -2.04
N ASN A 228 13.66 11.92 -2.91
CA ASN A 228 13.81 10.68 -3.70
C ASN A 228 13.67 11.00 -5.17
N ILE A 229 14.64 10.53 -5.96
CA ILE A 229 14.61 10.59 -7.43
C ILE A 229 14.79 9.15 -7.93
N THR A 230 13.81 8.64 -8.66
CA THR A 230 13.84 7.26 -9.15
C THR A 230 13.72 7.22 -10.67
N LYS A 231 14.65 6.51 -11.31
CA LYS A 231 14.51 6.10 -12.72
C LYS A 231 13.89 4.71 -12.74
N TRP A 232 12.80 4.54 -13.52
CA TRP A 232 12.01 3.31 -13.47
C TRP A 232 11.22 3.02 -14.73
N ALA A 233 10.69 1.83 -14.82
CA ALA A 233 9.71 1.38 -15.80
C ALA A 233 8.50 0.77 -15.10
N PRO A 234 7.26 0.93 -15.63
CA PRO A 234 6.05 0.30 -15.10
C PRO A 234 5.98 -1.18 -15.52
N SER A 235 6.95 -1.94 -15.07
CA SER A 235 7.14 -3.34 -15.43
C SER A 235 7.75 -4.09 -14.25
N PHE A 236 7.43 -5.38 -14.12
CA PHE A 236 7.99 -6.24 -13.09
C PHE A 236 9.20 -6.99 -13.63
N GLY A 237 10.33 -6.83 -12.94
CA GLY A 237 11.65 -7.27 -13.41
C GLY A 237 12.04 -8.67 -13.03
N MET A 238 11.27 -9.68 -13.40
CA MET A 238 11.76 -11.05 -13.34
C MET A 238 12.36 -11.46 -14.68
N GLY A 239 13.67 -11.34 -14.76
CA GLY A 239 14.46 -11.84 -15.90
C GLY A 239 14.59 -13.36 -15.95
N ALA A 240 13.56 -14.12 -15.61
CA ALA A 240 13.63 -15.57 -15.57
C ALA A 240 13.62 -16.24 -16.96
N ASN A 241 13.35 -15.51 -18.02
CA ASN A 241 13.39 -16.07 -19.36
C ASN A 241 14.48 -15.37 -20.17
N VAL A 242 15.64 -16.00 -20.20
CA VAL A 242 16.85 -15.55 -20.90
C VAL A 242 16.62 -15.35 -22.40
N ALA A 243 15.57 -15.94 -22.96
CA ALA A 243 15.19 -15.77 -24.38
C ALA A 243 14.50 -14.43 -24.67
N ALA A 244 13.91 -13.81 -23.66
CA ALA A 244 13.39 -12.47 -23.73
C ALA A 244 14.17 -11.66 -22.68
N LEU A 245 15.34 -11.18 -23.03
CA LEU A 245 16.05 -10.20 -22.23
C LEU A 245 15.09 -9.04 -21.99
N ASN A 246 14.53 -9.01 -20.77
CA ASN A 246 13.66 -7.95 -20.32
C ASN A 246 14.52 -6.70 -20.16
N SER A 247 14.85 -6.06 -21.26
CA SER A 247 15.44 -4.74 -21.22
C SER A 247 14.35 -3.78 -20.78
N PHE A 248 14.38 -3.39 -19.51
CA PHE A 248 13.50 -2.36 -18.99
C PHE A 248 13.92 -1.03 -19.57
N ASP A 249 13.00 -0.41 -20.29
CA ASP A 249 13.17 0.95 -20.74
C ASP A 249 12.84 1.89 -19.57
N MET A 250 13.80 2.11 -18.66
CA MET A 250 13.67 2.97 -17.47
C MET A 250 13.66 4.46 -17.86
N LYS A 251 12.75 4.87 -18.74
CA LYS A 251 12.59 6.25 -19.17
C LYS A 251 11.67 7.07 -18.28
N SER A 252 10.94 6.43 -17.41
CA SER A 252 10.11 7.13 -16.43
C SER A 252 10.94 7.68 -15.28
N THR A 253 10.52 8.82 -14.74
CA THR A 253 11.15 9.49 -13.62
C THR A 253 10.09 9.75 -12.54
N TYR A 254 10.41 9.40 -11.32
CA TYR A 254 9.65 9.75 -10.12
C TYR A 254 10.51 10.70 -9.29
N ILE A 255 9.91 11.76 -8.80
CA ILE A 255 10.53 12.71 -7.88
C ILE A 255 9.58 12.96 -6.73
N ARG A 256 10.09 12.85 -5.50
CA ARG A 256 9.37 13.20 -4.29
C ARG A 256 10.26 13.97 -3.33
N VAL A 257 9.69 15.00 -2.73
CA VAL A 257 10.29 15.76 -1.62
C VAL A 257 9.32 15.71 -0.45
N ALA A 258 9.81 15.47 0.74
CA ALA A 258 8.99 15.51 1.95
C ALA A 258 9.75 16.07 3.13
N ALA A 259 9.03 16.85 3.94
CA ALA A 259 9.46 17.22 5.29
C ALA A 259 8.96 16.18 6.30
N THR A 260 9.76 15.93 7.34
CA THR A 260 9.46 14.95 8.41
C THR A 260 9.51 15.57 9.80
N PRO A 261 8.77 16.67 10.08
CA PRO A 261 8.83 17.33 11.37
C PRO A 261 8.22 16.46 12.47
N THR A 262 8.72 16.65 13.68
CA THR A 262 8.11 16.18 14.91
C THR A 262 7.70 17.39 15.75
N VAL A 263 6.42 17.46 16.15
CA VAL A 263 5.89 18.55 16.96
C VAL A 263 5.19 17.95 18.17
N GLY A 264 5.80 18.09 19.35
CA GLY A 264 5.38 17.35 20.53
C GLY A 264 5.48 15.85 20.28
N ASP A 265 4.41 15.12 20.53
CA ASP A 265 4.34 13.67 20.30
C ASP A 265 3.94 13.30 18.87
N TRP A 266 3.74 14.30 17.98
CA TRP A 266 3.30 14.08 16.61
C TRP A 266 4.48 13.97 15.65
N ALA A 267 4.69 12.79 15.10
CA ALA A 267 5.63 12.54 14.03
C ALA A 267 4.91 12.63 12.66
N MET A 268 5.35 13.54 11.81
CA MET A 268 4.63 13.90 10.58
C MET A 268 5.46 13.60 9.32
N VAL A 269 4.77 13.48 8.20
CA VAL A 269 5.35 13.57 6.85
C VAL A 269 4.46 14.48 6.01
N LEU A 270 5.04 15.48 5.40
CA LEU A 270 4.38 16.36 4.44
C LEU A 270 5.15 16.29 3.13
N GLY A 271 4.55 15.72 2.11
CA GLY A 271 5.21 15.40 0.86
C GLY A 271 4.50 15.88 -0.40
N ALA A 272 5.28 16.11 -1.43
CA ALA A 272 4.79 16.33 -2.79
C ALA A 272 5.70 15.65 -3.79
N GLY A 273 5.15 15.27 -4.92
CA GLY A 273 5.94 14.63 -5.97
C GLY A 273 5.25 14.59 -7.32
N SER A 274 5.99 14.09 -8.27
CA SER A 274 5.50 13.89 -9.63
C SER A 274 6.14 12.67 -10.28
N MET A 275 5.43 12.13 -11.23
CA MET A 275 5.89 11.12 -12.16
C MET A 275 5.79 11.66 -13.58
N SER A 276 6.76 11.32 -14.40
CA SER A 276 6.81 11.73 -15.80
C SER A 276 7.61 10.73 -16.62
N GLY A 277 7.32 10.65 -17.90
CA GLY A 277 8.03 9.83 -18.86
C GLY A 277 7.10 8.93 -19.66
N THR A 278 7.70 8.26 -20.62
CA THR A 278 7.05 7.26 -21.47
C THR A 278 7.97 6.06 -21.52
N SER A 279 7.55 4.94 -20.98
CA SER A 279 8.36 3.73 -20.88
C SER A 279 7.67 2.55 -21.55
N GLY A 280 8.48 1.64 -22.08
CA GLY A 280 8.00 0.35 -22.58
C GLY A 280 7.51 -0.54 -21.44
N THR A 281 6.47 -1.32 -21.72
CA THR A 281 5.92 -2.31 -20.81
C THR A 281 6.24 -3.71 -21.29
N GLY A 282 6.99 -4.47 -20.49
CA GLY A 282 7.26 -5.89 -20.74
C GLY A 282 8.41 -6.18 -21.73
N PRO A 283 8.71 -7.47 -21.92
CA PRO A 283 9.92 -7.93 -22.61
C PRO A 283 9.91 -7.72 -24.14
N LEU A 284 8.74 -7.59 -24.70
CA LEU A 284 8.56 -7.29 -26.12
C LEU A 284 7.96 -5.90 -26.19
N VAL A 285 8.78 -4.88 -26.30
CA VAL A 285 8.39 -3.45 -26.32
C VAL A 285 7.41 -3.15 -27.46
N ALA A 286 6.26 -3.82 -27.46
CA ALA A 286 5.19 -3.55 -28.41
C ALA A 286 4.28 -2.41 -27.94
N ALA A 287 4.32 -2.06 -26.66
CA ALA A 287 3.51 -1.00 -26.09
C ALA A 287 4.37 -0.07 -25.22
N VAL A 288 4.20 1.21 -25.41
CA VAL A 288 4.71 2.26 -24.53
C VAL A 288 3.54 2.85 -23.77
N VAL A 289 3.74 3.21 -22.51
CA VAL A 289 2.74 3.91 -21.70
C VAL A 289 3.37 5.15 -21.07
N ASP A 290 2.59 6.16 -20.93
CA ASP A 290 2.97 7.33 -20.13
C ASP A 290 2.81 7.00 -18.63
N THR A 291 3.73 7.55 -17.84
CA THR A 291 3.71 7.50 -16.39
C THR A 291 3.64 8.92 -15.88
N LYS A 292 2.45 9.51 -15.92
CA LYS A 292 2.26 10.93 -15.58
C LYS A 292 1.32 11.06 -14.41
N GLN A 293 1.82 11.61 -13.31
CA GLN A 293 1.02 11.91 -12.12
C GLN A 293 1.67 13.05 -11.34
N THR A 294 0.86 13.85 -10.68
CA THR A 294 1.28 14.75 -9.62
C THR A 294 0.51 14.42 -8.35
N PHE A 295 1.14 14.56 -7.21
CA PHE A 295 0.51 14.29 -5.93
C PHE A 295 1.10 15.13 -4.80
N PHE A 296 0.32 15.28 -3.76
CA PHE A 296 0.79 15.71 -2.44
C PHE A 296 0.10 14.90 -1.36
N ASP A 297 0.73 14.79 -0.21
CA ASP A 297 0.25 14.02 0.91
C ASP A 297 0.72 14.59 2.25
N PHE A 298 -0.06 14.28 3.26
CA PHE A 298 0.24 14.56 4.64
C PHE A 298 -0.16 13.36 5.49
N GLN A 299 0.68 13.02 6.43
CA GLN A 299 0.34 12.11 7.50
C GLN A 299 0.93 12.61 8.83
N ALA A 300 0.23 12.34 9.91
CA ALA A 300 0.67 12.61 11.26
C ALA A 300 0.23 11.48 12.17
N GLN A 301 1.14 10.96 12.98
CA GLN A 301 0.86 9.99 14.03
C GLN A 301 1.34 10.57 15.36
N GLY A 302 0.48 10.53 16.35
CA GLY A 302 0.74 11.04 17.68
C GLY A 302 -0.30 10.55 18.67
N GLU A 303 -0.45 11.23 19.78
CA GLU A 303 -1.37 10.86 20.83
C GLU A 303 -2.42 11.94 21.10
N VAL A 304 -3.64 11.49 21.39
CA VAL A 304 -4.73 12.33 21.90
C VAL A 304 -5.34 11.62 23.11
N ALA A 305 -5.36 12.30 24.24
CA ALA A 305 -5.84 11.74 25.51
C ALA A 305 -5.13 10.43 25.92
N GLY A 306 -3.81 10.36 25.67
CA GLY A 306 -2.98 9.19 25.97
C GLY A 306 -3.27 7.96 25.11
N LYS A 307 -3.84 8.16 23.93
CA LYS A 307 -4.12 7.10 22.97
C LYS A 307 -3.65 7.52 21.58
N GLU A 308 -3.14 6.57 20.83
CA GLU A 308 -2.63 6.82 19.49
C GLU A 308 -3.71 7.27 18.53
N MET A 309 -3.36 8.24 17.71
CA MET A 309 -4.19 8.77 16.62
C MET A 309 -3.36 8.99 15.38
N GLY A 310 -3.91 8.65 14.23
CA GLY A 310 -3.35 8.93 12.91
C GLY A 310 -4.27 9.85 12.10
N VAL A 311 -3.67 10.78 11.36
CA VAL A 311 -4.38 11.64 10.40
C VAL A 311 -3.67 11.56 9.06
N TYR A 312 -4.45 11.40 7.98
CA TYR A 312 -3.93 11.17 6.64
C TYR A 312 -4.69 12.02 5.62
N LEU A 313 -3.95 12.67 4.73
CA LEU A 313 -4.49 13.38 3.58
C LEU A 313 -3.66 13.07 2.36
N GLN A 314 -4.31 12.89 1.23
CA GLN A 314 -3.68 12.61 -0.04
C GLN A 314 -4.45 13.28 -1.17
N HIS A 315 -3.73 13.83 -2.12
CA HIS A 315 -4.27 14.24 -3.40
C HIS A 315 -3.40 13.74 -4.55
N ALA A 316 -4.02 13.20 -5.58
CA ALA A 316 -3.33 12.80 -6.80
C ALA A 316 -4.12 13.19 -8.03
N SER A 317 -3.39 13.51 -9.11
CA SER A 317 -3.96 13.82 -10.43
C SER A 317 -3.11 13.18 -11.52
N ALA A 318 -3.74 12.42 -12.40
CA ALA A 318 -3.12 11.74 -13.53
C ALA A 318 -3.86 12.09 -14.83
N PRO A 319 -3.21 12.76 -15.80
CA PRO A 319 -3.85 13.14 -17.05
C PRO A 319 -4.13 11.95 -17.96
N ALA A 320 -5.16 12.04 -18.77
CA ALA A 320 -5.32 11.18 -19.93
C ALA A 320 -4.28 11.55 -21.00
N THR A 321 -3.68 10.55 -21.65
CA THR A 321 -2.63 10.78 -22.64
C THR A 321 -2.85 9.94 -23.90
N ILE A 322 -2.18 10.31 -24.99
CA ILE A 322 -2.31 9.62 -26.26
C ILE A 322 -1.77 8.19 -26.24
N ASN A 323 -0.76 7.94 -25.43
CA ASN A 323 -0.17 6.61 -25.26
C ASN A 323 -0.88 5.76 -24.21
N GLY A 324 -1.92 6.34 -23.54
CA GLY A 324 -2.40 5.80 -22.28
C GLY A 324 -1.47 6.11 -21.12
N ASN A 325 -2.03 6.42 -19.97
CA ASN A 325 -1.29 6.70 -18.75
C ASN A 325 -1.56 5.59 -17.73
N SER A 326 -0.52 4.95 -17.22
CA SER A 326 -0.62 3.87 -16.23
C SER A 326 -1.47 4.23 -15.01
N TYR A 327 -1.53 5.52 -14.67
CA TYR A 327 -2.28 6.03 -13.51
C TYR A 327 -3.67 6.57 -13.86
N ASN A 328 -4.00 6.71 -15.14
CA ASN A 328 -5.33 7.14 -15.59
C ASN A 328 -6.13 5.99 -16.19
N GLY A 329 -5.47 5.11 -16.92
CA GLY A 329 -6.11 4.00 -17.64
C GLY A 329 -6.91 4.43 -18.87
N ALA A 330 -6.91 5.72 -19.23
CA ALA A 330 -7.65 6.25 -20.37
C ALA A 330 -6.73 6.80 -21.45
N LEU A 331 -7.07 6.47 -22.71
CA LEU A 331 -6.47 7.11 -23.88
C LEU A 331 -7.11 8.50 -24.08
N LEU A 332 -6.32 9.47 -24.47
CA LEU A 332 -6.82 10.76 -24.90
C LEU A 332 -7.48 10.57 -26.28
N ALA A 333 -8.76 10.35 -26.27
CA ALA A 333 -9.56 10.21 -27.47
C ALA A 333 -10.61 11.36 -27.56
N VAL A 334 -10.91 11.75 -28.77
CA VAL A 334 -12.03 12.67 -29.00
C VAL A 334 -13.32 11.92 -28.66
N ALA A 335 -14.08 12.45 -27.72
CA ALA A 335 -15.34 11.83 -27.34
C ALA A 335 -16.32 11.86 -28.53
N PRO A 336 -17.07 10.79 -28.76
CA PRO A 336 -18.21 10.82 -29.68
C PRO A 336 -19.20 11.92 -29.28
N VAL A 337 -19.98 12.40 -30.22
CA VAL A 337 -21.01 13.40 -29.94
C VAL A 337 -21.91 12.97 -28.79
N GLY A 338 -22.06 13.84 -27.79
CA GLY A 338 -22.87 13.57 -26.60
C GLY A 338 -22.19 12.72 -25.52
N ALA A 339 -20.93 12.33 -25.70
CA ALA A 339 -20.14 11.63 -24.68
C ALA A 339 -19.23 12.59 -23.91
N ILE A 340 -18.77 12.17 -22.73
CA ILE A 340 -17.73 12.85 -21.98
C ILE A 340 -16.38 12.32 -22.44
N ALA A 341 -15.50 13.22 -22.88
CA ALA A 341 -14.13 12.87 -23.27
C ALA A 341 -13.31 12.37 -22.05
N ALA A 342 -12.25 11.64 -22.33
CA ALA A 342 -11.27 11.30 -21.32
C ALA A 342 -10.67 12.58 -20.72
N SER A 343 -10.51 12.58 -19.40
CA SER A 343 -10.04 13.71 -18.63
C SER A 343 -9.05 13.25 -17.57
N ASP A 344 -8.50 14.20 -16.81
CA ASP A 344 -7.66 13.88 -15.68
C ASP A 344 -8.42 13.01 -14.67
N ARG A 345 -7.81 11.92 -14.26
CA ARG A 345 -8.22 11.16 -13.09
C ARG A 345 -7.69 11.87 -11.85
N LYS A 346 -8.56 12.13 -10.90
CA LYS A 346 -8.22 12.88 -9.68
C LYS A 346 -8.83 12.24 -8.46
N ALA A 347 -8.10 12.26 -7.36
CA ALA A 347 -8.64 11.86 -6.07
C ALA A 347 -8.06 12.73 -4.95
N THR A 348 -8.92 13.17 -4.05
CA THR A 348 -8.52 13.72 -2.75
C THR A 348 -9.12 12.85 -1.69
N THR A 349 -8.30 12.37 -0.76
CA THR A 349 -8.73 11.52 0.35
C THR A 349 -8.25 12.11 1.67
N ILE A 350 -9.10 11.99 2.69
CA ILE A 350 -8.76 12.31 4.07
C ILE A 350 -9.20 11.16 4.94
N GLY A 351 -8.39 10.81 5.93
CA GLY A 351 -8.68 9.73 6.86
C GLY A 351 -8.15 10.02 8.24
N VAL A 352 -8.76 9.39 9.21
CA VAL A 352 -8.38 9.42 10.61
C VAL A 352 -8.54 8.03 11.19
N ASP A 353 -7.62 7.63 12.05
CA ASP A 353 -7.74 6.46 12.90
C ASP A 353 -7.42 6.81 14.35
N TYR A 354 -7.99 6.06 15.28
CA TYR A 354 -7.87 6.29 16.71
C TYR A 354 -7.89 4.97 17.47
N THR A 355 -6.95 4.82 18.38
CA THR A 355 -6.90 3.68 19.29
C THR A 355 -7.91 3.85 20.41
N VAL A 356 -8.96 3.05 20.41
CA VAL A 356 -10.01 3.05 21.45
C VAL A 356 -9.53 2.31 22.70
N ILE A 357 -8.95 1.13 22.50
CA ILE A 357 -8.36 0.28 23.53
C ILE A 357 -6.91 0.02 23.12
N PRO A 358 -5.92 0.52 23.90
CA PRO A 358 -4.51 0.32 23.59
C PRO A 358 -4.18 -1.14 23.29
N HIS A 359 -3.40 -1.38 22.24
CA HIS A 359 -2.97 -2.71 21.78
C HIS A 359 -4.11 -3.71 21.49
N THR A 360 -5.35 -3.26 21.37
CA THR A 360 -6.48 -4.17 21.20
C THR A 360 -7.47 -3.71 20.14
N LEU A 361 -7.90 -2.45 20.14
CA LEU A 361 -8.94 -1.97 19.23
C LEU A 361 -8.64 -0.58 18.70
N SER A 362 -8.52 -0.47 17.42
CA SER A 362 -8.45 0.79 16.69
C SER A 362 -9.63 0.93 15.74
N ILE A 363 -10.13 2.14 15.57
CA ILE A 363 -11.20 2.48 14.65
C ILE A 363 -10.75 3.59 13.72
N GLY A 364 -11.36 3.68 12.55
CA GLY A 364 -11.02 4.74 11.60
C GLY A 364 -12.17 5.08 10.66
N ALA A 365 -12.03 6.24 10.03
CA ALA A 365 -12.92 6.69 8.99
C ALA A 365 -12.15 7.47 7.91
N ALA A 366 -12.58 7.35 6.66
CA ALA A 366 -12.03 8.11 5.55
C ALA A 366 -13.10 8.57 4.57
N TYR A 367 -12.80 9.66 3.91
CA TYR A 367 -13.59 10.21 2.82
C TYR A 367 -12.72 10.41 1.59
N ARG A 368 -13.26 10.04 0.43
CA ARG A 368 -12.68 10.28 -0.90
C ARG A 368 -13.62 11.13 -1.74
N ASN A 369 -13.07 12.19 -2.33
CA ASN A 369 -13.68 12.91 -3.44
C ASN A 369 -12.83 12.66 -4.69
N ALA A 370 -13.42 12.00 -5.70
CA ALA A 370 -12.65 11.55 -6.86
C ALA A 370 -13.43 11.68 -8.18
N LYS A 371 -12.65 11.66 -9.27
CA LYS A 371 -13.15 11.57 -10.64
C LYS A 371 -12.43 10.45 -11.37
N THR A 372 -13.18 9.63 -12.10
CA THR A 372 -12.60 8.67 -13.04
C THR A 372 -11.99 9.44 -14.23
N GLY A 373 -10.90 8.91 -14.79
CA GLY A 373 -10.26 9.53 -15.97
C GLY A 373 -10.84 9.08 -17.30
N GLY A 374 -11.59 7.99 -17.31
CA GLY A 374 -12.10 7.36 -18.53
C GLY A 374 -13.16 8.18 -19.27
N ALA A 375 -13.25 8.00 -20.59
CA ALA A 375 -14.34 8.50 -21.39
C ALA A 375 -15.66 7.80 -21.04
N VAL A 376 -16.75 8.52 -21.06
CA VAL A 376 -18.10 8.00 -20.84
C VAL A 376 -18.87 8.11 -22.14
N THR A 377 -19.45 7.02 -22.62
CA THR A 377 -20.20 7.00 -23.87
C THR A 377 -21.47 7.84 -23.80
N ALA A 378 -21.95 8.31 -24.96
CA ALA A 378 -23.19 9.10 -25.03
C ALA A 378 -24.38 8.37 -24.41
N ALA A 379 -24.53 7.04 -24.64
CA ALA A 379 -25.58 6.23 -24.03
C ALA A 379 -25.51 6.22 -22.50
N ASN A 380 -24.30 6.12 -21.93
CA ASN A 380 -24.12 6.17 -20.50
C ASN A 380 -24.39 7.57 -19.91
N VAL A 381 -24.04 8.63 -20.64
CA VAL A 381 -24.36 10.00 -20.24
C VAL A 381 -25.87 10.22 -20.22
N LEU A 382 -26.60 9.74 -21.24
CA LEU A 382 -28.05 9.80 -21.26
C LEU A 382 -28.70 9.02 -20.10
N ALA A 383 -28.06 7.95 -19.64
CA ALA A 383 -28.44 7.21 -18.43
C ALA A 383 -28.02 7.91 -17.12
N GLY A 384 -27.46 9.11 -17.16
CA GLY A 384 -27.03 9.87 -15.99
C GLY A 384 -25.65 9.48 -15.45
N ARG A 385 -24.86 8.67 -16.18
CA ARG A 385 -23.50 8.32 -15.78
C ARG A 385 -22.55 9.45 -16.07
N GLY A 386 -21.72 9.77 -15.08
CA GLY A 386 -20.65 10.78 -15.18
C GLY A 386 -19.31 10.20 -14.69
N THR A 387 -18.46 11.06 -14.22
CA THR A 387 -17.09 10.72 -13.82
C THR A 387 -16.85 10.75 -12.30
N GLN A 388 -17.80 11.24 -11.51
CA GLN A 388 -17.62 11.38 -10.07
C GLN A 388 -17.75 10.06 -9.34
N ASP A 389 -16.75 9.71 -8.51
CA ASP A 389 -16.64 8.43 -7.77
C ASP A 389 -16.13 8.68 -6.35
N ASN A 390 -17.05 9.04 -5.47
CA ASN A 390 -16.75 9.33 -4.07
C ASN A 390 -16.93 8.07 -3.21
N ALA A 391 -16.29 8.07 -2.03
CA ALA A 391 -16.49 7.01 -1.06
C ALA A 391 -16.33 7.52 0.37
N ILE A 392 -17.07 6.89 1.28
CA ILE A 392 -16.82 6.93 2.73
C ILE A 392 -16.48 5.52 3.14
N THR A 393 -15.41 5.35 3.92
CA THR A 393 -15.00 4.06 4.49
C THR A 393 -14.89 4.21 5.99
N VAL A 394 -15.47 3.26 6.72
CA VAL A 394 -15.26 3.08 8.16
C VAL A 394 -14.59 1.75 8.41
N THR A 395 -13.74 1.69 9.43
CA THR A 395 -12.95 0.51 9.74
C THR A 395 -12.81 0.29 11.24
N ALA A 396 -12.59 -0.96 11.61
CA ALA A 396 -12.09 -1.36 12.92
C ALA A 396 -11.02 -2.44 12.73
N VAL A 397 -9.99 -2.37 13.53
CA VAL A 397 -8.97 -3.42 13.66
C VAL A 397 -8.96 -3.90 15.11
N TYR A 398 -9.20 -5.18 15.28
CA TYR A 398 -9.21 -5.84 16.58
C TYR A 398 -8.06 -6.84 16.64
N ASP A 399 -7.05 -6.56 17.46
CA ASP A 399 -5.94 -7.45 17.73
C ASP A 399 -6.45 -8.55 18.68
N MET A 400 -6.75 -9.71 18.11
CA MET A 400 -7.41 -10.82 18.80
C MET A 400 -6.48 -11.51 19.80
N VAL A 401 -5.29 -11.79 19.33
CA VAL A 401 -4.18 -12.40 20.07
C VAL A 401 -2.88 -11.96 19.42
N GLN A 402 -1.76 -12.30 20.02
CA GLN A 402 -0.46 -12.04 19.45
C GLN A 402 -0.40 -12.53 17.98
N ASN A 403 0.05 -11.67 17.08
CA ASN A 403 0.23 -11.95 15.66
C ASN A 403 -1.06 -12.13 14.83
N VAL A 404 -2.25 -11.96 15.41
CA VAL A 404 -3.52 -12.18 14.71
C VAL A 404 -4.48 -11.03 14.95
N ALA A 405 -4.91 -10.41 13.86
CA ALA A 405 -5.87 -9.31 13.87
C ALA A 405 -7.08 -9.60 12.98
N LEU A 406 -8.24 -9.11 13.42
CA LEU A 406 -9.47 -9.08 12.66
C LEU A 406 -9.73 -7.65 12.19
N HIS A 407 -9.82 -7.47 10.87
CA HIS A 407 -10.17 -6.20 10.25
C HIS A 407 -11.60 -6.23 9.76
N ILE A 408 -12.33 -5.16 10.00
CA ILE A 408 -13.69 -4.94 9.50
C ILE A 408 -13.69 -3.61 8.77
N ASN A 409 -13.97 -3.61 7.47
CA ASN A 409 -14.09 -2.40 6.66
C ASN A 409 -15.46 -2.35 6.00
N HIS A 410 -16.07 -1.18 5.99
CA HIS A 410 -17.27 -0.92 5.20
C HIS A 410 -17.09 0.36 4.40
N SER A 411 -17.21 0.24 3.09
CA SER A 411 -17.16 1.37 2.16
C SER A 411 -18.53 1.62 1.56
N GLN A 412 -18.96 2.87 1.57
CA GLN A 412 -20.15 3.35 0.87
C GLN A 412 -19.71 4.25 -0.28
N TYR A 413 -20.11 3.90 -1.50
CA TYR A 413 -19.76 4.62 -2.72
C TYR A 413 -20.88 5.55 -3.14
N SER A 414 -20.50 6.69 -3.70
CA SER A 414 -21.43 7.68 -4.25
C SER A 414 -20.82 8.38 -5.46
N GLY A 415 -21.65 9.14 -6.17
CA GLY A 415 -21.22 9.84 -7.39
C GLY A 415 -21.82 9.20 -8.66
N ASN A 416 -21.86 10.00 -9.70
CA ASN A 416 -22.55 9.62 -10.93
C ASN A 416 -21.79 8.64 -11.84
N SER A 417 -20.52 8.33 -11.55
CA SER A 417 -19.80 7.24 -12.22
C SER A 417 -20.47 5.88 -12.01
N ARG A 418 -21.21 5.76 -10.89
CA ARG A 418 -21.93 4.53 -10.48
C ARG A 418 -23.42 4.55 -10.81
N ASN A 419 -23.86 5.47 -11.67
CA ASN A 419 -25.24 5.53 -12.17
C ASN A 419 -25.44 4.53 -13.31
N PHE A 420 -25.44 3.24 -12.98
CA PHE A 420 -25.82 2.16 -13.89
C PHE A 420 -26.42 0.99 -13.09
N VAL A 421 -27.21 0.19 -13.77
CA VAL A 421 -27.87 -0.98 -13.16
C VAL A 421 -26.80 -1.97 -12.71
N GLY A 422 -26.87 -2.40 -11.46
CA GLY A 422 -25.92 -3.36 -10.89
C GLY A 422 -24.60 -2.77 -10.42
N ALA A 423 -24.47 -1.44 -10.41
CA ALA A 423 -23.26 -0.81 -9.89
C ALA A 423 -23.04 -1.14 -8.41
N GLN A 424 -21.79 -1.44 -8.07
CA GLN A 424 -21.39 -1.57 -6.68
C GLN A 424 -21.53 -0.22 -5.97
N LYS A 425 -22.33 -0.14 -4.93
CA LYS A 425 -22.55 1.06 -4.11
C LYS A 425 -22.07 0.90 -2.68
N SER A 426 -21.76 -0.31 -2.24
CA SER A 426 -21.12 -0.58 -0.96
C SER A 426 -20.26 -1.83 -1.04
N LEU A 427 -19.27 -1.93 -0.17
CA LEU A 427 -18.45 -3.12 0.02
C LEU A 427 -18.16 -3.30 1.50
N THR A 428 -18.42 -4.48 2.02
CA THR A 428 -18.02 -4.89 3.37
C THR A 428 -16.95 -5.95 3.26
N THR A 429 -15.85 -5.76 3.96
CA THR A 429 -14.75 -6.72 4.07
C THR A 429 -14.54 -7.11 5.52
N LEU A 430 -14.53 -8.40 5.78
CA LEU A 430 -14.04 -9.01 7.01
C LEU A 430 -12.74 -9.73 6.66
N MET A 431 -11.66 -9.45 7.39
CA MET A 431 -10.37 -10.07 7.10
C MET A 431 -9.67 -10.49 8.38
N LEU A 432 -9.29 -11.75 8.42
CA LEU A 432 -8.34 -12.28 9.40
C LEU A 432 -6.95 -12.16 8.80
N GLU A 433 -6.05 -11.51 9.54
CA GLU A 433 -4.64 -11.36 9.19
C GLU A 433 -3.78 -11.99 10.28
N ALA A 434 -2.81 -12.78 9.89
CA ALA A 434 -1.83 -13.38 10.79
C ALA A 434 -0.41 -13.18 10.23
N ALA A 435 0.54 -12.80 11.10
CA ALA A 435 1.94 -12.61 10.73
C ALA A 435 2.86 -13.23 11.78
N TRP A 436 3.79 -14.12 11.40
CA TRP A 436 4.69 -14.80 12.35
C TRP A 436 6.06 -15.12 11.77
#